data_70dfd4bb32bc261f642a7a20dd193b2c
#
_entry.id   70dfd4bb32bc261f642a7a20dd193b2c
#
_cell.length_a   1.000
_cell.length_b   1.000
_cell.length_c   1.000
_cell.angle_alpha   90.00
_cell.angle_beta   90.00
_cell.angle_gamma   90.00
#
_symmetry.space_group_name_H-M   'P 1'
#
loop_
_entity.id
_entity.type
_entity.pdbx_description
1 polymer ?
#
loop_
_entity_poly.entity_id
_entity_poly.type
_entity_poly.pdbx_seq_one_letter_code
_entity_poly.pdbx_strand_id
1 'polypeptide(L)'
;MNPLRLQAAFLGLVLAGSLGGSPSHAADLPTVAVVATGCTIAMKQDPVTHAPVPALSGEDLTASVPKLKEIANVKVVDFSNIPSYYMGPDRWPALARKVEEVLADPAIAGVVVTHGTDTLDQTSYFLDLTLRSDKPVVAIGAQRNASEWDTDGPRNLLNAVRQILAEDAKGKGVTVTLNHRINAAREVRKTHTSNVETFNSGDAGFLGYVDEDRVVFSRQSLRRQTLPLPDRLPRIDMVAMYPGTDGSQVRQAADSGAEAIVVEALGWGNVNEAMHDAIKYAIDKGIPVIIATKVYNGRALPIYGSKGGGNMLQKAGAVFAGDLTPDKARVLALLAVPITKEQKALQAYYDK
;
A
#
# COMPACT_ATOMS: atom_id res chain seq x y z
N MET A 1 53.33 78.28 2.17
CA MET A 1 54.18 77.38 1.37
C MET A 1 53.22 76.43 0.65
N ASN A 2 53.34 76.38 -0.69
CA ASN A 2 52.31 76.00 -1.63
C ASN A 2 52.19 74.49 -1.78
N PRO A 3 50.98 73.87 -1.95
CA PRO A 3 50.83 72.49 -2.37
C PRO A 3 50.60 72.43 -3.89
N LEU A 4 51.30 71.52 -4.52
CA LEU A 4 51.13 71.12 -5.92
C LEU A 4 49.79 70.43 -6.19
N ARG A 5 49.17 70.87 -7.30
CA ARG A 5 47.99 70.23 -7.90
C ARG A 5 48.44 69.10 -8.80
N LEU A 6 47.92 67.87 -8.61
CA LEU A 6 47.99 66.81 -9.59
C LEU A 6 46.58 66.58 -10.16
N GLN A 7 46.42 66.86 -11.46
CA GLN A 7 45.23 66.53 -12.22
C GLN A 7 45.36 65.07 -12.72
N ALA A 8 44.44 64.21 -12.29
CA ALA A 8 44.32 62.87 -12.88
C ALA A 8 43.14 62.86 -13.88
N ALA A 9 43.43 62.58 -15.12
CA ALA A 9 42.46 62.40 -16.18
C ALA A 9 41.78 61.01 -16.05
N PHE A 10 40.47 60.99 -15.87
CA PHE A 10 39.68 59.77 -15.94
C PHE A 10 39.29 59.47 -17.40
N LEU A 11 39.87 58.38 -17.94
CA LEU A 11 39.46 57.79 -19.22
C LEU A 11 38.32 56.83 -18.93
N GLY A 12 37.10 57.20 -19.29
CA GLY A 12 35.90 56.35 -19.13
C GLY A 12 35.88 55.27 -20.22
N LEU A 13 36.08 54.02 -19.83
CA LEU A 13 35.85 52.83 -20.67
C LEU A 13 34.42 52.39 -20.52
N VAL A 14 33.55 52.68 -21.47
CA VAL A 14 32.17 52.17 -21.56
C VAL A 14 32.25 50.73 -22.07
N LEU A 15 32.18 49.72 -21.16
CA LEU A 15 31.92 48.34 -21.51
C LEU A 15 30.42 48.19 -21.77
N ALA A 16 30.05 48.10 -23.05
CA ALA A 16 28.72 47.62 -23.45
C ALA A 16 28.65 46.11 -23.19
N GLY A 17 28.19 45.73 -21.97
CA GLY A 17 27.84 44.37 -21.64
C GLY A 17 26.55 43.98 -22.33
N SER A 18 26.64 43.17 -23.38
CA SER A 18 25.47 42.45 -23.95
C SER A 18 24.92 41.48 -22.93
N LEU A 19 23.84 41.86 -22.27
CA LEU A 19 22.97 40.95 -21.50
C LEU A 19 22.31 39.97 -22.48
N GLY A 20 23.07 38.95 -22.90
CA GLY A 20 22.49 37.75 -23.50
C GLY A 20 21.73 36.98 -22.40
N GLY A 21 20.47 37.32 -22.20
CA GLY A 21 19.55 36.50 -21.41
C GLY A 21 19.39 35.17 -22.16
N SER A 22 20.08 34.12 -21.66
CA SER A 22 19.77 32.77 -22.08
C SER A 22 18.26 32.56 -21.79
N PRO A 23 17.49 32.06 -22.76
CA PRO A 23 16.10 31.72 -22.49
C PRO A 23 16.13 30.69 -21.35
N SER A 24 15.57 31.05 -20.21
CA SER A 24 15.25 30.11 -19.16
C SER A 24 14.31 29.08 -19.80
N HIS A 25 14.84 27.91 -20.15
CA HIS A 25 14.00 26.76 -20.44
C HIS A 25 13.22 26.53 -19.14
N ALA A 26 11.94 26.83 -19.14
CA ALA A 26 11.05 26.33 -18.12
C ALA A 26 11.25 24.81 -18.15
N ALA A 27 11.87 24.24 -17.11
CA ALA A 27 12.08 22.81 -17.03
C ALA A 27 10.69 22.16 -17.14
N ASP A 28 10.53 21.22 -18.07
CA ASP A 28 9.27 20.51 -18.22
C ASP A 28 8.93 19.86 -16.88
N LEU A 29 7.71 20.10 -16.40
CA LEU A 29 7.25 19.53 -15.14
C LEU A 29 7.33 17.98 -15.18
N PRO A 30 7.75 17.34 -14.10
CA PRO A 30 7.81 15.88 -14.02
C PRO A 30 6.43 15.26 -14.27
N THR A 31 6.41 14.11 -14.94
CA THR A 31 5.14 13.40 -15.21
C THR A 31 4.87 12.37 -14.13
N VAL A 32 3.70 12.44 -13.51
CA VAL A 32 3.18 11.48 -12.54
C VAL A 32 1.97 10.76 -13.16
N ALA A 33 1.95 9.43 -13.10
CA ALA A 33 0.80 8.68 -13.58
C ALA A 33 -0.21 8.44 -12.43
N VAL A 34 -1.50 8.49 -12.75
CA VAL A 34 -2.60 8.14 -11.86
C VAL A 34 -3.31 6.91 -12.42
N VAL A 35 -3.13 5.75 -11.80
CA VAL A 35 -3.85 4.52 -12.13
C VAL A 35 -5.14 4.51 -11.30
N ALA A 36 -6.26 4.75 -11.97
CA ALA A 36 -7.57 4.86 -11.34
C ALA A 36 -8.26 3.49 -11.25
N THR A 37 -8.65 3.07 -10.04
CA THR A 37 -9.42 1.83 -9.82
C THR A 37 -10.87 2.07 -9.39
N GLY A 38 -11.26 3.31 -9.11
CA GLY A 38 -12.61 3.69 -8.71
C GLY A 38 -12.79 3.87 -7.20
N CYS A 39 -14.01 3.59 -6.72
CA CYS A 39 -14.45 3.62 -5.32
C CYS A 39 -14.63 5.03 -4.72
N THR A 40 -14.72 5.16 -3.38
CA THR A 40 -15.20 6.34 -2.64
C THR A 40 -14.57 7.66 -3.10
N ILE A 41 -13.30 7.66 -3.42
CA ILE A 41 -12.60 8.85 -3.95
C ILE A 41 -13.19 9.33 -5.28
N ALA A 42 -13.81 8.43 -6.05
CA ALA A 42 -14.48 8.68 -7.33
C ALA A 42 -16.03 8.54 -7.25
N MET A 43 -16.60 8.38 -6.04
CA MET A 43 -18.03 8.25 -5.84
C MET A 43 -18.69 9.62 -5.65
N LYS A 44 -19.92 9.74 -6.17
CA LYS A 44 -20.85 10.82 -5.84
C LYS A 44 -22.13 10.25 -5.27
N GLN A 45 -22.86 11.07 -4.53
CA GLN A 45 -24.18 10.71 -4.03
C GLN A 45 -25.17 10.65 -5.21
N ASP A 46 -25.82 9.52 -5.39
CA ASP A 46 -26.89 9.36 -6.35
C ASP A 46 -28.08 10.24 -5.96
N PRO A 47 -28.63 11.05 -6.87
CA PRO A 47 -29.66 12.02 -6.54
C PRO A 47 -31.03 11.40 -6.14
N VAL A 48 -31.24 10.13 -6.47
CA VAL A 48 -32.50 9.41 -6.18
C VAL A 48 -32.38 8.55 -4.93
N THR A 49 -31.32 7.73 -4.85
CA THR A 49 -31.14 6.78 -3.76
C THR A 49 -30.36 7.36 -2.58
N HIS A 50 -29.73 8.51 -2.76
CA HIS A 50 -28.82 9.16 -1.82
C HIS A 50 -27.62 8.26 -1.40
N ALA A 51 -27.40 7.15 -2.09
CA ALA A 51 -26.28 6.26 -1.84
C ALA A 51 -25.04 6.70 -2.66
N PRO A 52 -23.81 6.55 -2.14
CA PRO A 52 -22.61 6.79 -2.94
C PRO A 52 -22.48 5.75 -4.07
N VAL A 53 -22.32 6.24 -5.30
CA VAL A 53 -22.15 5.41 -6.50
C VAL A 53 -20.91 5.87 -7.28
N PRO A 54 -20.20 4.98 -7.99
CA PRO A 54 -19.09 5.35 -8.86
C PRO A 54 -19.58 6.34 -9.93
N ALA A 55 -18.98 7.54 -9.99
CA ALA A 55 -19.46 8.61 -10.86
C ALA A 55 -18.35 9.47 -11.49
N LEU A 56 -17.12 9.42 -10.96
CA LEU A 56 -15.99 10.19 -11.49
C LEU A 56 -15.00 9.27 -12.21
N SER A 57 -14.45 9.77 -13.31
CA SER A 57 -13.27 9.21 -13.96
C SER A 57 -11.99 9.63 -13.21
N GLY A 58 -10.86 9.01 -13.54
CA GLY A 58 -9.57 9.48 -13.06
C GLY A 58 -9.25 10.91 -13.51
N GLU A 59 -9.73 11.31 -14.69
CA GLU A 59 -9.59 12.68 -15.22
C GLU A 59 -10.40 13.69 -14.40
N ASP A 60 -11.67 13.38 -14.07
CA ASP A 60 -12.50 14.24 -13.22
C ASP A 60 -11.87 14.45 -11.85
N LEU A 61 -11.29 13.37 -11.26
CA LEU A 61 -10.61 13.45 -9.99
C LEU A 61 -9.38 14.36 -10.06
N THR A 62 -8.56 14.22 -11.09
CA THR A 62 -7.36 15.08 -11.26
C THR A 62 -7.73 16.53 -11.56
N ALA A 63 -8.81 16.76 -12.33
CA ALA A 63 -9.32 18.09 -12.61
C ALA A 63 -9.85 18.81 -11.33
N SER A 64 -10.29 18.06 -10.33
CA SER A 64 -10.73 18.61 -9.03
C SER A 64 -9.59 19.22 -8.20
N VAL A 65 -8.32 19.04 -8.63
CA VAL A 65 -7.13 19.51 -7.92
C VAL A 65 -6.27 20.42 -8.83
N PRO A 66 -6.65 21.70 -9.05
CA PRO A 66 -5.95 22.61 -9.98
C PRO A 66 -4.45 22.76 -9.69
N LYS A 67 -4.05 22.70 -8.42
CA LYS A 67 -2.63 22.78 -7.99
C LYS A 67 -1.73 21.68 -8.56
N LEU A 68 -2.27 20.57 -9.05
CA LEU A 68 -1.46 19.53 -9.70
C LEU A 68 -0.74 20.08 -10.93
N LYS A 69 -1.41 20.94 -11.72
CA LYS A 69 -0.84 21.54 -12.95
C LYS A 69 0.37 22.45 -12.67
N GLU A 70 0.54 22.89 -11.43
CA GLU A 70 1.66 23.75 -11.03
C GLU A 70 2.92 22.93 -10.68
N ILE A 71 2.76 21.63 -10.37
CA ILE A 71 3.85 20.79 -9.85
C ILE A 71 4.14 19.55 -10.69
N ALA A 72 3.21 19.07 -11.50
CA ALA A 72 3.39 17.88 -12.33
C ALA A 72 2.50 17.89 -13.58
N ASN A 73 2.98 17.21 -14.63
CA ASN A 73 2.12 16.69 -15.68
C ASN A 73 1.46 15.41 -15.18
N VAL A 74 0.13 15.31 -15.27
CA VAL A 74 -0.61 14.14 -14.81
C VAL A 74 -1.07 13.31 -15.99
N LYS A 75 -0.65 12.02 -16.03
CA LYS A 75 -1.12 11.03 -17.02
C LYS A 75 -2.11 10.11 -16.33
N VAL A 76 -3.37 10.14 -16.74
CA VAL A 76 -4.41 9.27 -16.19
C VAL A 76 -4.43 7.95 -16.95
N VAL A 77 -4.57 6.85 -16.22
CA VAL A 77 -4.75 5.48 -16.69
C VAL A 77 -5.97 4.90 -15.98
N ASP A 78 -7.11 4.88 -16.64
CA ASP A 78 -8.32 4.25 -16.10
C ASP A 78 -8.17 2.72 -16.17
N PHE A 79 -7.98 2.08 -15.01
CA PHE A 79 -7.86 0.63 -14.89
C PHE A 79 -9.23 -0.03 -14.67
N SER A 80 -10.02 0.53 -13.76
CA SER A 80 -11.38 0.07 -13.44
C SER A 80 -12.15 1.16 -12.70
N ASN A 81 -13.46 0.96 -12.54
CA ASN A 81 -14.30 1.82 -11.69
C ASN A 81 -15.21 0.94 -10.84
N ILE A 82 -14.64 0.27 -9.83
CA ILE A 82 -15.34 -0.69 -8.98
C ILE A 82 -15.18 -0.35 -7.50
N PRO A 83 -16.13 -0.76 -6.64
CA PRO A 83 -15.93 -0.79 -5.19
C PRO A 83 -14.75 -1.67 -4.80
N SER A 84 -13.99 -1.26 -3.77
CA SER A 84 -12.75 -1.95 -3.39
C SER A 84 -12.93 -3.38 -2.90
N TYR A 85 -14.10 -3.74 -2.36
CA TYR A 85 -14.42 -5.12 -1.98
C TYR A 85 -14.54 -6.09 -3.17
N TYR A 86 -14.54 -5.58 -4.41
CA TYR A 86 -14.38 -6.37 -5.64
C TYR A 86 -12.93 -6.40 -6.16
N MET A 87 -12.01 -5.60 -5.57
CA MET A 87 -10.61 -5.61 -5.94
C MET A 87 -9.88 -6.68 -5.13
N GLY A 88 -9.70 -7.83 -5.71
CA GLY A 88 -9.16 -9.02 -5.05
C GLY A 88 -8.18 -9.81 -5.91
N PRO A 89 -7.89 -11.06 -5.52
CA PRO A 89 -6.93 -11.91 -6.21
C PRO A 89 -7.19 -12.14 -7.70
N ASP A 90 -8.44 -12.02 -8.14
CA ASP A 90 -8.84 -12.11 -9.55
C ASP A 90 -8.36 -10.90 -10.38
N ARG A 91 -8.13 -9.75 -9.77
CA ARG A 91 -7.75 -8.48 -10.42
C ARG A 91 -6.36 -7.98 -10.05
N TRP A 92 -5.84 -8.31 -8.87
CA TRP A 92 -4.52 -7.85 -8.42
C TRP A 92 -3.39 -8.14 -9.39
N PRO A 93 -3.28 -9.33 -10.04
CA PRO A 93 -2.23 -9.59 -11.02
C PRO A 93 -2.26 -8.65 -12.23
N ALA A 94 -3.46 -8.32 -12.71
CA ALA A 94 -3.63 -7.37 -13.82
C ALA A 94 -3.25 -5.94 -13.40
N LEU A 95 -3.64 -5.52 -12.19
CA LEU A 95 -3.28 -4.22 -11.64
C LEU A 95 -1.76 -4.11 -11.46
N ALA A 96 -1.10 -5.13 -10.89
CA ALA A 96 0.35 -5.13 -10.71
C ALA A 96 1.09 -5.01 -12.05
N ARG A 97 0.68 -5.78 -13.07
CA ARG A 97 1.24 -5.68 -14.42
C ARG A 97 1.03 -4.30 -15.03
N LYS A 98 -0.16 -3.70 -14.86
CA LYS A 98 -0.44 -2.35 -15.39
C LYS A 98 0.42 -1.29 -14.70
N VAL A 99 0.58 -1.35 -13.38
CA VAL A 99 1.45 -0.43 -12.64
C VAL A 99 2.92 -0.60 -13.07
N GLU A 100 3.41 -1.84 -13.22
CA GLU A 100 4.78 -2.10 -13.69
C GLU A 100 5.02 -1.59 -15.12
N GLU A 101 4.04 -1.79 -16.03
CA GLU A 101 4.06 -1.24 -17.40
C GLU A 101 4.19 0.29 -17.39
N VAL A 102 3.42 0.97 -16.56
CA VAL A 102 3.48 2.44 -16.44
C VAL A 102 4.81 2.90 -15.87
N LEU A 103 5.34 2.19 -14.86
CA LEU A 103 6.63 2.51 -14.23
C LEU A 103 7.83 2.27 -15.16
N ALA A 104 7.68 1.40 -16.16
CA ALA A 104 8.74 1.14 -17.16
C ALA A 104 9.01 2.33 -18.08
N ASP A 105 8.05 3.26 -18.24
CA ASP A 105 8.26 4.50 -18.98
C ASP A 105 9.23 5.42 -18.20
N PRO A 106 10.41 5.75 -18.75
CA PRO A 106 11.40 6.59 -18.06
C PRO A 106 10.88 8.02 -17.79
N ALA A 107 9.91 8.51 -18.54
CA ALA A 107 9.32 9.84 -18.34
C ALA A 107 8.43 9.91 -17.10
N ILE A 108 7.96 8.75 -16.57
CA ILE A 108 7.12 8.70 -15.39
C ILE A 108 7.99 8.76 -14.12
N ALA A 109 7.76 9.76 -13.29
CA ALA A 109 8.45 9.93 -12.01
C ALA A 109 7.96 8.95 -10.93
N GLY A 110 6.69 8.54 -10.98
CA GLY A 110 6.06 7.59 -10.08
C GLY A 110 4.58 7.43 -10.37
N VAL A 111 3.91 6.59 -9.60
CA VAL A 111 2.50 6.22 -9.80
C VAL A 111 1.68 6.48 -8.55
N VAL A 112 0.55 7.17 -8.71
CA VAL A 112 -0.55 7.18 -7.73
C VAL A 112 -1.53 6.08 -8.11
N VAL A 113 -1.91 5.22 -7.18
CA VAL A 113 -3.01 4.26 -7.35
C VAL A 113 -4.19 4.75 -6.52
N THR A 114 -5.28 5.19 -7.18
CA THR A 114 -6.50 5.52 -6.44
C THR A 114 -7.31 4.27 -6.16
N HIS A 115 -7.83 4.13 -4.95
CA HIS A 115 -8.46 2.89 -4.50
C HIS A 115 -9.53 3.17 -3.44
N GLY A 116 -10.43 2.22 -3.25
CA GLY A 116 -11.36 2.28 -2.12
C GLY A 116 -10.73 1.81 -0.81
N THR A 117 -11.16 2.40 0.28
CA THR A 117 -10.50 2.26 1.58
C THR A 117 -10.64 0.88 2.22
N ASP A 118 -11.66 0.05 1.85
CA ASP A 118 -11.93 -1.21 2.56
C ASP A 118 -10.86 -2.28 2.36
N THR A 119 -10.21 -2.30 1.19
CA THR A 119 -9.16 -3.27 0.86
C THR A 119 -7.87 -2.60 0.34
N LEU A 120 -7.74 -1.29 0.58
CA LEU A 120 -6.57 -0.51 0.17
C LEU A 120 -5.26 -1.09 0.73
N ASP A 121 -5.26 -1.48 1.99
CA ASP A 121 -4.11 -2.05 2.69
C ASP A 121 -3.68 -3.41 2.12
N GLN A 122 -4.63 -4.26 1.73
CA GLN A 122 -4.35 -5.55 1.10
C GLN A 122 -3.80 -5.37 -0.33
N THR A 123 -4.48 -4.54 -1.14
CA THR A 123 -4.04 -4.26 -2.51
C THR A 123 -2.67 -3.60 -2.54
N SER A 124 -2.42 -2.63 -1.65
CA SER A 124 -1.12 -1.97 -1.54
C SER A 124 -0.02 -2.95 -1.15
N TYR A 125 -0.29 -3.88 -0.23
CA TYR A 125 0.69 -4.90 0.16
C TYR A 125 0.95 -5.91 -0.97
N PHE A 126 -0.08 -6.29 -1.74
CA PHE A 126 0.12 -7.12 -2.93
C PHE A 126 1.03 -6.44 -3.95
N LEU A 127 0.81 -5.14 -4.22
CA LEU A 127 1.67 -4.37 -5.10
C LEU A 127 3.10 -4.26 -4.55
N ASP A 128 3.28 -4.02 -3.25
CA ASP A 128 4.61 -3.94 -2.63
C ASP A 128 5.39 -5.25 -2.73
N LEU A 129 4.69 -6.40 -2.64
CA LEU A 129 5.27 -7.73 -2.80
C LEU A 129 5.61 -8.09 -4.26
N THR A 130 5.06 -7.40 -5.26
CA THR A 130 5.19 -7.80 -6.67
C THR A 130 5.93 -6.81 -7.54
N LEU A 131 5.88 -5.51 -7.22
CA LEU A 131 6.55 -4.47 -8.01
C LEU A 131 8.05 -4.44 -7.74
N ARG A 132 8.83 -4.32 -8.81
CA ARG A 132 10.31 -4.34 -8.78
C ARG A 132 10.93 -2.97 -8.94
N SER A 133 10.16 -1.99 -9.41
CA SER A 133 10.64 -0.62 -9.63
C SER A 133 10.97 0.07 -8.32
N ASP A 134 12.04 0.87 -8.31
CA ASP A 134 12.38 1.77 -7.19
C ASP A 134 11.64 3.12 -7.27
N LYS A 135 10.91 3.38 -8.36
CA LYS A 135 10.08 4.57 -8.47
C LYS A 135 8.95 4.55 -7.43
N PRO A 136 8.59 5.70 -6.85
CA PRO A 136 7.54 5.77 -5.85
C PRO A 136 6.19 5.29 -6.39
N VAL A 137 5.52 4.46 -5.60
CA VAL A 137 4.11 4.07 -5.81
C VAL A 137 3.33 4.43 -4.55
N VAL A 138 2.35 5.31 -4.71
CA VAL A 138 1.55 5.84 -3.62
C VAL A 138 0.09 5.46 -3.82
N ALA A 139 -0.42 4.59 -2.96
CA ALA A 139 -1.84 4.24 -2.94
C ALA A 139 -2.62 5.20 -2.06
N ILE A 140 -3.75 5.68 -2.56
CA ILE A 140 -4.63 6.62 -1.87
C ILE A 140 -6.09 6.19 -1.97
N GLY A 141 -6.90 6.70 -1.06
CA GLY A 141 -8.35 6.62 -1.09
C GLY A 141 -8.97 7.88 -0.51
N ALA A 142 -10.28 7.83 -0.25
CA ALA A 142 -10.98 8.84 0.50
C ALA A 142 -12.01 8.18 1.42
N GLN A 143 -12.16 8.69 2.64
CA GLN A 143 -13.21 8.27 3.57
C GLN A 143 -14.53 8.98 3.28
N ARG A 144 -14.47 10.20 2.72
CA ARG A 144 -15.61 11.01 2.33
C ARG A 144 -15.73 11.04 0.82
N ASN A 145 -16.94 10.82 0.32
CA ASN A 145 -17.17 10.81 -1.13
C ASN A 145 -17.05 12.22 -1.73
N ALA A 146 -16.92 12.30 -3.07
CA ALA A 146 -16.68 13.56 -3.75
C ALA A 146 -17.86 14.55 -3.72
N SER A 147 -19.04 14.16 -3.21
CA SER A 147 -20.19 15.07 -3.02
C SER A 147 -20.18 15.73 -1.64
N GLU A 148 -19.35 15.26 -0.72
CA GLU A 148 -19.25 15.88 0.60
C GLU A 148 -18.42 17.17 0.53
N TRP A 149 -18.87 18.21 1.23
CA TRP A 149 -18.22 19.52 1.21
C TRP A 149 -16.79 19.52 1.75
N ASP A 150 -16.46 18.54 2.59
CA ASP A 150 -15.18 18.36 3.23
C ASP A 150 -14.50 17.06 2.79
N THR A 151 -14.73 16.64 1.53
CA THR A 151 -14.10 15.45 0.94
C THR A 151 -12.57 15.49 1.08
N ASP A 152 -11.98 14.37 1.49
CA ASP A 152 -10.53 14.25 1.70
C ASP A 152 -9.77 13.81 0.44
N GLY A 153 -10.47 13.36 -0.61
CA GLY A 153 -9.88 12.84 -1.85
C GLY A 153 -8.90 13.79 -2.55
N PRO A 154 -9.30 15.04 -2.85
CA PRO A 154 -8.44 16.03 -3.51
C PRO A 154 -7.13 16.31 -2.74
N ARG A 155 -7.20 16.41 -1.41
CA ARG A 155 -6.01 16.61 -0.57
C ARG A 155 -5.11 15.38 -0.58
N ASN A 156 -5.67 14.18 -0.51
CA ASN A 156 -4.91 12.93 -0.56
C ASN A 156 -4.19 12.77 -1.92
N LEU A 157 -4.84 13.14 -3.03
CA LEU A 157 -4.23 13.12 -4.36
C LEU A 157 -3.07 14.13 -4.48
N LEU A 158 -3.26 15.37 -4.04
CA LEU A 158 -2.20 16.38 -4.04
C LEU A 158 -0.99 15.91 -3.21
N ASN A 159 -1.24 15.37 -2.02
CA ASN A 159 -0.19 14.86 -1.14
C ASN A 159 0.57 13.68 -1.76
N ALA A 160 -0.12 12.77 -2.45
CA ALA A 160 0.51 11.65 -3.14
C ALA A 160 1.44 12.12 -4.27
N VAL A 161 1.02 13.09 -5.07
CA VAL A 161 1.88 13.66 -6.13
C VAL A 161 3.08 14.37 -5.51
N ARG A 162 2.89 15.18 -4.48
CA ARG A 162 4.01 15.83 -3.75
C ARG A 162 4.98 14.81 -3.17
N GLN A 163 4.47 13.71 -2.62
CA GLN A 163 5.29 12.61 -2.11
C GLN A 163 6.13 11.96 -3.21
N ILE A 164 5.55 11.69 -4.39
CA ILE A 164 6.25 11.10 -5.53
C ILE A 164 7.42 11.98 -5.97
N LEU A 165 7.22 13.30 -5.95
CA LEU A 165 8.22 14.29 -6.37
C LEU A 165 9.28 14.59 -5.31
N ALA A 166 9.12 14.10 -4.09
CA ALA A 166 10.11 14.29 -3.03
C ALA A 166 11.39 13.48 -3.31
N GLU A 167 12.54 14.07 -3.04
CA GLU A 167 13.86 13.48 -3.30
C GLU A 167 14.02 12.12 -2.60
N ASP A 168 13.55 12.00 -1.35
CA ASP A 168 13.65 10.79 -0.52
C ASP A 168 12.55 9.75 -0.77
N ALA A 169 11.68 9.93 -1.77
CA ALA A 169 10.56 9.04 -2.00
C ALA A 169 10.95 7.70 -2.64
N LYS A 170 12.06 7.65 -3.37
CA LYS A 170 12.53 6.45 -4.08
C LYS A 170 12.92 5.33 -3.12
N GLY A 171 12.69 4.09 -3.54
CA GLY A 171 13.09 2.90 -2.78
C GLY A 171 12.28 2.63 -1.49
N LYS A 172 11.19 3.39 -1.23
CA LYS A 172 10.34 3.18 -0.05
C LYS A 172 9.33 2.03 -0.22
N GLY A 173 9.27 1.41 -1.40
CA GLY A 173 8.22 0.46 -1.75
C GLY A 173 6.88 1.14 -2.02
N VAL A 174 5.81 0.37 -1.94
CA VAL A 174 4.46 0.92 -2.04
C VAL A 174 4.08 1.53 -0.69
N THR A 175 3.57 2.76 -0.74
CA THR A 175 3.09 3.48 0.43
C THR A 175 1.60 3.74 0.35
N VAL A 176 0.95 3.86 1.50
CA VAL A 176 -0.44 4.30 1.63
C VAL A 176 -0.44 5.67 2.29
N THR A 177 -0.97 6.67 1.56
CA THR A 177 -0.92 8.07 2.02
C THR A 177 -2.31 8.67 2.05
N LEU A 178 -2.83 8.83 3.25
CA LEU A 178 -4.07 9.54 3.56
C LEU A 178 -3.88 10.44 4.78
N ASN A 179 -4.68 11.49 4.86
CA ASN A 179 -4.68 12.43 6.00
C ASN A 179 -3.25 12.87 6.37
N HIS A 180 -2.46 13.26 5.37
CA HIS A 180 -1.06 13.71 5.47
C HIS A 180 -0.05 12.65 5.96
N ARG A 181 -0.46 11.45 6.37
CA ARG A 181 0.43 10.39 6.89
C ARG A 181 0.84 9.42 5.80
N ILE A 182 2.14 9.13 5.73
CA ILE A 182 2.75 8.18 4.80
C ILE A 182 3.01 6.88 5.57
N ASN A 183 2.37 5.80 5.16
CA ASN A 183 2.49 4.49 5.78
C ASN A 183 3.13 3.48 4.81
N ALA A 184 3.89 2.52 5.32
CA ALA A 184 4.35 1.38 4.52
C ALA A 184 3.18 0.42 4.24
N ALA A 185 3.09 -0.07 3.01
CA ALA A 185 2.03 -1.01 2.61
C ALA A 185 2.00 -2.28 3.47
N ARG A 186 3.17 -2.80 3.89
CA ARG A 186 3.26 -3.97 4.77
C ARG A 186 2.62 -3.74 6.15
N GLU A 187 2.70 -2.53 6.68
CA GLU A 187 2.41 -2.23 8.08
C GLU A 187 1.01 -1.62 8.30
N VAL A 188 0.52 -0.87 7.31
CA VAL A 188 -0.71 -0.08 7.43
C VAL A 188 -1.97 -0.94 7.51
N ARG A 189 -2.98 -0.48 8.24
CA ARG A 189 -4.34 -1.04 8.30
C ARG A 189 -5.39 0.08 8.31
N LYS A 190 -6.60 -0.25 7.85
CA LYS A 190 -7.80 0.54 8.13
C LYS A 190 -8.26 0.26 9.55
N THR A 191 -8.24 1.26 10.43
CA THR A 191 -8.51 1.09 11.87
C THR A 191 -9.83 1.72 12.33
N HIS A 192 -10.48 2.48 11.45
CA HIS A 192 -11.75 3.14 11.72
C HIS A 192 -12.63 3.12 10.47
N THR A 193 -13.94 2.96 10.63
CA THR A 193 -14.87 2.82 9.51
C THR A 193 -15.15 4.13 8.76
N SER A 194 -15.07 5.29 9.42
CA SER A 194 -15.49 6.59 8.85
C SER A 194 -14.50 7.74 9.09
N ASN A 195 -13.59 7.67 10.07
CA ASN A 195 -12.66 8.75 10.35
C ASN A 195 -11.61 8.87 9.22
N VAL A 196 -11.28 10.09 8.81
CA VAL A 196 -10.21 10.35 7.83
C VAL A 196 -8.83 9.90 8.35
N GLU A 197 -8.60 9.93 9.66
CA GLU A 197 -7.43 9.37 10.33
C GLU A 197 -7.62 7.87 10.59
N THR A 198 -7.83 7.09 9.54
CA THR A 198 -8.14 5.67 9.67
C THR A 198 -6.98 4.74 9.33
N PHE A 199 -6.02 5.18 8.52
CA PHE A 199 -4.89 4.34 8.13
C PHE A 199 -3.74 4.51 9.11
N ASN A 200 -3.43 3.45 9.82
CA ASN A 200 -2.44 3.44 10.90
C ASN A 200 -1.56 2.17 10.82
N SER A 201 -0.30 2.31 11.19
CA SER A 201 0.70 1.22 11.18
C SER A 201 1.00 0.66 12.58
N GLY A 202 0.13 0.89 13.57
CA GLY A 202 0.28 0.38 14.93
C GLY A 202 1.66 0.72 15.55
N ASP A 203 2.29 -0.27 16.17
CA ASP A 203 3.60 -0.13 16.82
C ASP A 203 4.73 0.25 15.85
N ALA A 204 4.58 -0.04 14.56
CA ALA A 204 5.56 0.36 13.54
C ALA A 204 5.56 1.87 13.28
N GLY A 205 4.41 2.55 13.43
CA GLY A 205 4.23 3.96 13.14
C GLY A 205 4.28 4.28 11.64
N PHE A 206 4.10 5.52 11.27
CA PHE A 206 4.15 5.98 9.88
C PHE A 206 5.60 6.25 9.41
N LEU A 207 5.84 6.16 8.10
CA LEU A 207 7.15 6.45 7.49
C LEU A 207 7.50 7.94 7.52
N GLY A 208 6.48 8.79 7.44
CA GLY A 208 6.63 10.22 7.34
C GLY A 208 5.29 10.91 7.13
N TYR A 209 5.35 12.17 6.76
CA TYR A 209 4.15 12.97 6.54
C TYR A 209 4.37 14.02 5.44
N VAL A 210 3.27 14.53 4.89
CA VAL A 210 3.27 15.62 3.92
C VAL A 210 2.85 16.89 4.64
N ASP A 211 3.76 17.86 4.74
CA ASP A 211 3.53 19.17 5.34
C ASP A 211 3.23 20.24 4.26
N GLU A 212 2.96 21.46 4.67
CA GLU A 212 2.61 22.55 3.73
C GLU A 212 3.76 22.89 2.77
N ASP A 213 5.01 22.85 3.22
CA ASP A 213 6.19 23.22 2.44
C ASP A 213 6.99 22.02 1.91
N ARG A 214 6.90 20.85 2.55
CA ARG A 214 7.74 19.70 2.23
C ARG A 214 7.10 18.35 2.54
N VAL A 215 7.74 17.29 2.05
CA VAL A 215 7.49 15.90 2.47
C VAL A 215 8.63 15.48 3.39
N VAL A 216 8.27 14.90 4.53
CA VAL A 216 9.24 14.47 5.54
C VAL A 216 9.17 12.95 5.70
N PHE A 217 10.28 12.26 5.45
CA PHE A 217 10.44 10.85 5.78
C PHE A 217 11.30 10.74 7.05
N SER A 218 10.77 10.16 8.11
CA SER A 218 11.47 9.96 9.39
C SER A 218 12.06 8.56 9.55
N ARG A 219 11.58 7.58 8.75
CA ARG A 219 12.06 6.19 8.75
C ARG A 219 11.77 5.50 7.40
N GLN A 220 12.20 4.26 7.29
CA GLN A 220 11.82 3.35 6.22
C GLN A 220 11.43 1.97 6.78
N SER A 221 10.63 1.20 6.05
CA SER A 221 10.37 -0.20 6.39
C SER A 221 11.59 -1.05 6.01
N LEU A 222 12.13 -1.79 6.98
CA LEU A 222 13.30 -2.65 6.77
C LEU A 222 12.92 -4.06 6.29
N ARG A 223 11.65 -4.45 6.42
CA ARG A 223 11.16 -5.80 6.14
C ARG A 223 10.38 -5.86 4.82
N ARG A 224 10.93 -5.28 3.77
CA ARG A 224 10.38 -5.36 2.42
C ARG A 224 10.93 -6.59 1.70
N GLN A 225 10.08 -7.28 0.98
CA GLN A 225 10.45 -8.39 0.09
C GLN A 225 9.66 -8.31 -1.21
N THR A 226 10.23 -8.83 -2.28
CA THR A 226 9.55 -8.92 -3.58
C THR A 226 9.53 -10.38 -4.03
N LEU A 227 8.37 -10.87 -4.43
CA LEU A 227 8.14 -12.23 -4.90
C LEU A 227 7.75 -12.23 -6.38
N PRO A 228 8.04 -13.31 -7.11
CA PRO A 228 7.56 -13.45 -8.47
C PRO A 228 6.01 -13.54 -8.48
N LEU A 229 5.40 -12.88 -9.46
CA LEU A 229 3.97 -13.03 -9.72
C LEU A 229 3.73 -14.35 -10.44
N PRO A 230 2.99 -15.31 -9.85
CA PRO A 230 2.70 -16.58 -10.52
C PRO A 230 1.67 -16.40 -11.64
N ASP A 231 1.60 -17.36 -12.56
CA ASP A 231 0.61 -17.36 -13.65
C ASP A 231 -0.83 -17.42 -13.13
N ARG A 232 -1.04 -18.13 -12.02
CA ARG A 232 -2.31 -18.24 -11.30
C ARG A 232 -2.08 -18.09 -9.80
N LEU A 233 -2.89 -17.26 -9.16
CA LEU A 233 -2.92 -17.19 -7.70
C LEU A 233 -3.67 -18.41 -7.14
N PRO A 234 -3.16 -19.04 -6.06
CA PRO A 234 -3.82 -20.16 -5.41
C PRO A 234 -5.07 -19.72 -4.65
N ARG A 235 -5.98 -20.67 -4.40
CA ARG A 235 -7.09 -20.44 -3.49
C ARG A 235 -6.61 -20.51 -2.04
N ILE A 236 -6.65 -19.38 -1.33
CA ILE A 236 -6.31 -19.28 0.09
C ILE A 236 -7.55 -18.86 0.86
N ASP A 237 -8.06 -19.75 1.71
CA ASP A 237 -9.22 -19.48 2.54
C ASP A 237 -8.78 -18.89 3.89
N MET A 238 -9.62 -18.03 4.48
CA MET A 238 -9.43 -17.49 5.83
C MET A 238 -10.51 -18.03 6.75
N VAL A 239 -10.11 -18.47 7.94
CA VAL A 239 -11.03 -19.01 8.95
C VAL A 239 -10.77 -18.35 10.30
N ALA A 240 -11.81 -17.76 10.88
CA ALA A 240 -11.71 -17.14 12.19
C ALA A 240 -11.87 -18.17 13.32
N MET A 241 -10.97 -18.09 14.30
CA MET A 241 -11.13 -18.78 15.58
C MET A 241 -11.98 -17.94 16.54
N TYR A 242 -13.04 -18.52 17.05
CA TYR A 242 -13.88 -17.95 18.11
C TYR A 242 -14.21 -19.01 19.18
N PRO A 243 -14.49 -18.62 20.43
CA PRO A 243 -14.88 -19.58 21.46
C PRO A 243 -16.11 -20.39 21.05
N GLY A 244 -16.01 -21.72 21.11
CA GLY A 244 -17.08 -22.64 20.73
C GLY A 244 -17.04 -23.13 19.28
N THR A 245 -16.12 -22.64 18.42
CA THR A 245 -15.94 -23.24 17.08
C THR A 245 -15.46 -24.70 17.17
N ASP A 246 -15.93 -25.53 16.25
CA ASP A 246 -15.63 -26.96 16.19
C ASP A 246 -14.55 -27.31 15.12
N GLY A 247 -14.02 -26.31 14.44
CA GLY A 247 -13.02 -26.49 13.37
C GLY A 247 -13.61 -27.01 12.04
N SER A 248 -14.91 -27.17 11.91
CA SER A 248 -15.57 -27.65 10.69
C SER A 248 -15.24 -26.80 9.46
N GLN A 249 -15.11 -25.48 9.62
CA GLN A 249 -14.76 -24.55 8.53
C GLN A 249 -13.36 -24.82 7.96
N VAL A 250 -12.36 -25.16 8.80
CA VAL A 250 -11.02 -25.53 8.34
C VAL A 250 -11.06 -26.86 7.54
N ARG A 251 -11.82 -27.86 8.04
CA ARG A 251 -12.00 -29.12 7.32
C ARG A 251 -12.69 -28.91 5.98
N GLN A 252 -13.75 -28.12 5.96
CA GLN A 252 -14.46 -27.78 4.73
C GLN A 252 -13.56 -27.06 3.72
N ALA A 253 -12.79 -26.08 4.15
CA ALA A 253 -11.80 -25.39 3.28
C ALA A 253 -10.82 -26.39 2.66
N ALA A 254 -10.26 -27.30 3.49
CA ALA A 254 -9.33 -28.32 3.04
C ALA A 254 -9.97 -29.30 2.06
N ASP A 255 -11.22 -29.73 2.30
CA ASP A 255 -11.94 -30.69 1.45
C ASP A 255 -12.46 -30.05 0.15
N SER A 256 -12.66 -28.72 0.15
CA SER A 256 -13.15 -27.96 -1.00
C SER A 256 -12.02 -27.40 -1.89
N GLY A 257 -10.76 -27.81 -1.68
CA GLY A 257 -9.63 -27.48 -2.55
C GLY A 257 -8.92 -26.17 -2.22
N ALA A 258 -8.94 -25.71 -0.98
CA ALA A 258 -8.01 -24.67 -0.54
C ALA A 258 -6.55 -25.14 -0.68
N GLU A 259 -5.70 -24.29 -1.23
CA GLU A 259 -4.28 -24.62 -1.44
C GLU A 259 -3.42 -24.20 -0.24
N ALA A 260 -3.94 -23.33 0.61
CA ALA A 260 -3.51 -23.05 1.97
C ALA A 260 -4.68 -22.42 2.76
N ILE A 261 -4.56 -22.36 4.08
CA ILE A 261 -5.57 -21.78 4.97
C ILE A 261 -4.87 -20.82 5.93
N VAL A 262 -5.42 -19.61 6.07
CA VAL A 262 -5.03 -18.67 7.12
C VAL A 262 -6.02 -18.77 8.26
N VAL A 263 -5.55 -19.01 9.48
CA VAL A 263 -6.38 -19.02 10.68
C VAL A 263 -6.16 -17.71 11.45
N GLU A 264 -7.24 -16.94 11.58
CA GLU A 264 -7.28 -15.78 12.47
C GLU A 264 -7.45 -16.27 13.91
N ALA A 265 -6.36 -16.50 14.61
CA ALA A 265 -6.32 -17.09 15.94
C ALA A 265 -6.44 -16.04 17.07
N LEU A 266 -6.43 -16.49 18.32
CA LEU A 266 -6.55 -15.68 19.52
C LEU A 266 -5.18 -15.40 20.16
N GLY A 267 -5.02 -14.22 20.73
CA GLY A 267 -3.81 -13.85 21.47
C GLY A 267 -2.55 -14.09 20.64
N TRP A 268 -1.62 -14.89 21.13
CA TRP A 268 -0.35 -15.20 20.46
C TRP A 268 -0.46 -16.29 19.37
N GLY A 269 -1.66 -16.59 18.90
CA GLY A 269 -1.89 -17.61 17.87
C GLY A 269 -2.48 -18.90 18.45
N ASN A 270 -3.31 -18.79 19.48
CA ASN A 270 -3.94 -19.94 20.14
C ASN A 270 -5.30 -20.26 19.53
N VAL A 271 -5.64 -21.53 19.54
CA VAL A 271 -6.95 -22.05 19.13
C VAL A 271 -7.47 -23.03 20.19
N ASN A 272 -8.71 -23.48 20.08
CA ASN A 272 -9.21 -24.57 20.88
C ASN A 272 -8.79 -25.95 20.34
N GLU A 273 -9.04 -27.03 21.08
CA GLU A 273 -8.63 -28.37 20.70
C GLU A 273 -9.27 -28.87 19.41
N ALA A 274 -10.55 -28.56 19.19
CA ALA A 274 -11.27 -28.96 17.96
C ALA A 274 -10.67 -28.27 16.71
N MET A 275 -10.34 -26.99 16.83
CA MET A 275 -9.66 -26.25 15.76
C MET A 275 -8.24 -26.77 15.53
N HIS A 276 -7.50 -27.11 16.60
CA HIS A 276 -6.17 -27.75 16.48
C HIS A 276 -6.25 -29.05 15.66
N ASP A 277 -7.23 -29.92 15.97
CA ASP A 277 -7.41 -31.17 15.25
C ASP A 277 -7.82 -30.96 13.78
N ALA A 278 -8.58 -29.91 13.50
CA ALA A 278 -8.92 -29.52 12.13
C ALA A 278 -7.71 -28.93 11.37
N ILE A 279 -6.88 -28.14 12.03
CA ILE A 279 -5.62 -27.61 11.47
C ILE A 279 -4.68 -28.77 11.13
N LYS A 280 -4.50 -29.70 12.06
CA LYS A 280 -3.68 -30.89 11.80
C LYS A 280 -4.20 -31.72 10.63
N TYR A 281 -5.52 -31.90 10.53
CA TYR A 281 -6.15 -32.58 9.39
C TYR A 281 -5.79 -31.91 8.05
N ALA A 282 -5.84 -30.57 7.96
CA ALA A 282 -5.46 -29.86 6.74
C ALA A 282 -3.97 -30.03 6.42
N ILE A 283 -3.11 -29.95 7.43
CA ILE A 283 -1.65 -30.14 7.26
C ILE A 283 -1.32 -31.56 6.83
N ASP A 284 -1.97 -32.59 7.39
CA ASP A 284 -1.79 -34.00 7.01
C ASP A 284 -2.21 -34.27 5.55
N LYS A 285 -3.08 -33.43 4.98
CA LYS A 285 -3.43 -33.39 3.55
C LYS A 285 -2.45 -32.61 2.66
N GLY A 286 -1.34 -32.10 3.23
CA GLY A 286 -0.36 -31.29 2.50
C GLY A 286 -0.81 -29.85 2.24
N ILE A 287 -1.81 -29.35 2.96
CA ILE A 287 -2.31 -27.99 2.86
C ILE A 287 -1.65 -27.14 3.96
N PRO A 288 -0.78 -26.18 3.63
CA PRO A 288 -0.18 -25.29 4.61
C PRO A 288 -1.24 -24.52 5.41
N VAL A 289 -1.06 -24.43 6.73
CA VAL A 289 -1.90 -23.60 7.58
C VAL A 289 -1.05 -22.53 8.22
N ILE A 290 -1.45 -21.27 8.00
CA ILE A 290 -0.77 -20.08 8.49
C ILE A 290 -1.57 -19.52 9.68
N ILE A 291 -0.92 -19.38 10.84
CA ILE A 291 -1.52 -18.86 12.06
C ILE A 291 -1.22 -17.37 12.16
N ALA A 292 -2.24 -16.55 12.04
CA ALA A 292 -2.20 -15.12 12.31
C ALA A 292 -2.99 -14.83 13.61
N THR A 293 -3.06 -13.57 14.03
CA THR A 293 -3.84 -13.20 15.20
C THR A 293 -4.79 -12.06 14.90
N LYS A 294 -5.99 -12.07 15.53
CA LYS A 294 -6.92 -10.94 15.49
C LYS A 294 -6.47 -9.74 16.32
N VAL A 295 -5.43 -9.92 17.16
CA VAL A 295 -4.92 -8.83 18.00
C VAL A 295 -4.22 -7.78 17.14
N TYR A 296 -4.54 -6.53 17.40
CA TYR A 296 -4.11 -5.42 16.53
C TYR A 296 -2.59 -5.23 16.52
N ASN A 297 -1.94 -5.25 17.69
CA ASN A 297 -0.49 -5.09 17.85
C ASN A 297 0.16 -6.38 18.36
N GLY A 298 1.46 -6.49 18.20
CA GLY A 298 2.23 -7.65 18.62
C GLY A 298 2.34 -8.70 17.51
N ARG A 299 2.66 -9.96 17.90
CA ARG A 299 2.96 -11.04 16.95
C ARG A 299 2.28 -12.34 17.35
N ALA A 300 1.85 -13.12 16.37
CA ALA A 300 1.55 -14.53 16.57
C ALA A 300 2.88 -15.29 16.79
N LEU A 301 3.00 -16.00 17.92
CA LEU A 301 4.19 -16.72 18.33
C LEU A 301 3.86 -18.10 18.93
N PRO A 302 4.66 -19.15 18.68
CA PRO A 302 4.42 -20.51 19.14
C PRO A 302 4.84 -20.72 20.62
N ILE A 303 4.15 -20.09 21.57
CA ILE A 303 4.54 -20.07 22.98
C ILE A 303 3.89 -21.20 23.79
N TYR A 304 2.56 -21.33 23.76
CA TYR A 304 1.85 -22.23 24.67
C TYR A 304 1.94 -23.70 24.25
N GLY A 305 2.22 -24.58 25.23
CA GLY A 305 2.44 -26.02 25.05
C GLY A 305 1.21 -26.91 25.18
N SER A 306 0.04 -26.38 25.61
CA SER A 306 -1.21 -27.14 25.66
C SER A 306 -1.75 -27.43 24.26
N LYS A 307 -2.61 -28.43 24.12
CA LYS A 307 -3.33 -28.71 22.86
C LYS A 307 -4.10 -27.47 22.41
N GLY A 308 -3.86 -27.02 21.17
CA GLY A 308 -4.37 -25.75 20.66
C GLY A 308 -3.47 -24.54 20.94
N GLY A 309 -2.44 -24.67 21.78
CA GLY A 309 -1.41 -23.65 21.95
C GLY A 309 -0.42 -23.61 20.78
N GLY A 310 0.18 -22.43 20.56
CA GLY A 310 1.03 -22.17 19.39
C GLY A 310 2.19 -23.16 19.21
N ASN A 311 2.83 -23.63 20.30
CA ASN A 311 3.91 -24.60 20.23
C ASN A 311 3.45 -25.95 19.65
N MET A 312 2.25 -26.40 20.04
CA MET A 312 1.69 -27.64 19.50
C MET A 312 1.27 -27.49 18.04
N LEU A 313 0.75 -26.31 17.65
CA LEU A 313 0.44 -26.00 16.25
C LEU A 313 1.70 -26.01 15.38
N GLN A 314 2.80 -25.39 15.85
CA GLN A 314 4.07 -25.39 15.12
C GLN A 314 4.62 -26.81 14.96
N LYS A 315 4.55 -27.64 16.00
CA LYS A 315 4.96 -29.06 15.93
C LYS A 315 4.08 -29.87 14.99
N ALA A 316 2.82 -29.50 14.84
CA ALA A 316 1.90 -30.10 13.86
C ALA A 316 2.21 -29.68 12.41
N GLY A 317 3.06 -28.67 12.19
CA GLY A 317 3.45 -28.20 10.86
C GLY A 317 2.88 -26.83 10.48
N ALA A 318 2.20 -26.11 11.39
CA ALA A 318 1.68 -24.78 11.11
C ALA A 318 2.80 -23.74 10.98
N VAL A 319 2.58 -22.73 10.15
CA VAL A 319 3.44 -21.54 9.93
C VAL A 319 2.85 -20.37 10.71
N PHE A 320 3.69 -19.50 11.27
CA PHE A 320 3.25 -18.35 12.04
C PHE A 320 3.46 -17.05 11.26
N ALA A 321 2.41 -16.24 11.15
CA ALA A 321 2.42 -15.01 10.35
C ALA A 321 3.20 -13.86 11.02
N GLY A 322 3.69 -14.04 12.24
CA GLY A 322 4.37 -12.99 12.97
C GLY A 322 3.44 -11.81 13.25
N ASP A 323 3.83 -10.62 12.83
CA ASP A 323 3.09 -9.37 13.00
C ASP A 323 2.15 -9.02 11.82
N LEU A 324 2.09 -9.87 10.80
CA LEU A 324 1.13 -9.67 9.71
C LEU A 324 -0.30 -9.91 10.18
N THR A 325 -1.21 -9.03 9.75
CA THR A 325 -2.65 -9.27 9.93
C THR A 325 -3.09 -10.53 9.18
N PRO A 326 -4.20 -11.17 9.55
CA PRO A 326 -4.73 -12.30 8.81
C PRO A 326 -4.88 -12.02 7.31
N ASP A 327 -5.42 -10.85 6.94
CA ASP A 327 -5.55 -10.42 5.55
C ASP A 327 -4.20 -10.35 4.83
N LYS A 328 -3.19 -9.73 5.43
CA LYS A 328 -1.85 -9.61 4.84
C LYS A 328 -1.10 -10.93 4.86
N ALA A 329 -1.29 -11.76 5.87
CA ALA A 329 -0.78 -13.12 5.87
C ALA A 329 -1.34 -13.93 4.67
N ARG A 330 -2.62 -13.72 4.34
CA ARG A 330 -3.24 -14.29 3.16
C ARG A 330 -2.65 -13.71 1.87
N VAL A 331 -2.44 -12.40 1.79
CA VAL A 331 -1.81 -11.76 0.62
C VAL A 331 -0.40 -12.34 0.37
N LEU A 332 0.40 -12.49 1.41
CA LEU A 332 1.73 -13.11 1.29
C LEU A 332 1.63 -14.58 0.86
N ALA A 333 0.69 -15.34 1.43
CA ALA A 333 0.46 -16.74 1.07
C ALA A 333 0.12 -16.93 -0.43
N LEU A 334 -0.65 -16.00 -1.04
CA LEU A 334 -0.97 -16.05 -2.47
C LEU A 334 0.27 -16.08 -3.37
N LEU A 335 1.38 -15.51 -2.91
CA LEU A 335 2.64 -15.44 -3.65
C LEU A 335 3.68 -16.46 -3.17
N ALA A 336 3.70 -16.80 -1.88
CA ALA A 336 4.70 -17.69 -1.30
C ALA A 336 4.35 -19.18 -1.47
N VAL A 337 3.06 -19.55 -1.38
CA VAL A 337 2.60 -20.95 -1.49
C VAL A 337 2.89 -21.57 -2.87
N PRO A 338 2.78 -20.84 -4.00
CA PRO A 338 3.24 -21.36 -5.30
C PRO A 338 4.74 -21.67 -5.36
N ILE A 339 5.55 -21.04 -4.53
CA ILE A 339 7.00 -21.26 -4.49
C ILE A 339 7.33 -22.46 -3.63
N THR A 340 6.72 -22.57 -2.44
CA THR A 340 6.97 -23.69 -1.51
C THR A 340 5.78 -23.92 -0.57
N LYS A 341 5.52 -25.18 -0.27
CA LYS A 341 4.59 -25.62 0.79
C LYS A 341 5.29 -26.24 1.99
N GLU A 342 6.62 -26.35 1.94
CA GLU A 342 7.41 -26.89 3.04
C GLU A 342 7.42 -25.89 4.20
N GLN A 343 7.12 -26.34 5.41
CA GLN A 343 6.89 -25.52 6.59
C GLN A 343 8.01 -24.50 6.84
N LYS A 344 9.25 -24.97 6.91
CA LYS A 344 10.41 -24.13 7.26
C LYS A 344 10.72 -23.12 6.17
N ALA A 345 10.64 -23.52 4.91
CA ALA A 345 10.84 -22.63 3.76
C ALA A 345 9.73 -21.59 3.66
N LEU A 346 8.47 -21.97 3.92
CA LEU A 346 7.34 -21.05 3.93
C LEU A 346 7.44 -20.08 5.13
N GLN A 347 7.85 -20.57 6.32
CA GLN A 347 8.06 -19.72 7.51
C GLN A 347 9.05 -18.58 7.23
N ALA A 348 10.11 -18.85 6.46
CA ALA A 348 11.13 -17.84 6.15
C ALA A 348 10.58 -16.60 5.40
N TYR A 349 9.43 -16.70 4.71
CA TYR A 349 8.75 -15.53 4.11
C TYR A 349 8.02 -14.69 5.14
N TYR A 350 7.53 -15.29 6.22
CA TYR A 350 6.83 -14.60 7.30
C TYR A 350 7.78 -14.01 8.36
N ASP A 351 9.01 -14.47 8.40
CA ASP A 351 10.04 -13.97 9.32
C ASP A 351 10.70 -12.66 8.83
N LYS A 352 10.43 -12.28 7.59
CA LYS A 352 10.93 -11.05 6.94
C LYS A 352 10.09 -9.82 7.25
#